data_12ac7bdaba9dad53e620929b04a0834e
#
_entry.id   12ac7bdaba9dad53e620929b04a0834e
#
_cell.length_a   1.000
_cell.length_b   1.000
_cell.length_c   1.000
_cell.angle_alpha   90.00
_cell.angle_beta   90.00
_cell.angle_gamma   90.00
#
_symmetry.space_group_name_H-M   'P 1'
#
loop_
_entity.id
_entity.type
_entity.pdbx_description
1 polymer ?
#
loop_
_entity_poly.entity_id
_entity_poly.type
_entity_poly.pdbx_seq_one_letter_code
_entity_poly.pdbx_strand_id
1 'polypeptide(L)'
;MPAKRSSKKPSRKTASRHTPTSLDPSFLLPSKDDLHLMIEDWVAEDVGLQDLTTNIMIPAKAKADFLMNTREDIVISGIEVAAEVFRHIVPEAKVKTLIKDGVLAKKGTSLMRIAGPGRGLLTAERTSLNVLQFMCGIATLVREYASKIDHTEAQLIDTRKTVPGMRMLSKYSACVGGCRPHRLGLHDGVMIKDNHIAVHGSITKAVAQARALTPTLTKIEVECDTLKQVEE
;
A
#
# COMPACT_ATOMS: atom_id res chain seq x y z
N MET A 1 -50.26 -40.46 -33.60
CA MET A 1 -48.84 -40.01 -33.35
C MET A 1 -48.91 -38.80 -32.44
N PRO A 2 -48.38 -38.84 -31.18
CA PRO A 2 -48.39 -37.70 -30.32
C PRO A 2 -47.11 -36.85 -30.44
N ALA A 3 -47.29 -35.53 -30.49
CA ALA A 3 -46.25 -34.53 -30.65
C ALA A 3 -45.31 -34.48 -29.42
N LYS A 4 -43.97 -34.47 -29.66
CA LYS A 4 -42.94 -34.29 -28.65
C LYS A 4 -42.91 -32.83 -28.17
N ARG A 5 -43.23 -32.60 -26.91
CA ARG A 5 -42.97 -31.31 -26.19
C ARG A 5 -41.49 -31.20 -25.91
N SER A 6 -40.84 -30.23 -26.54
CA SER A 6 -39.46 -29.78 -26.23
C SER A 6 -39.48 -28.95 -24.96
N SER A 7 -38.89 -29.44 -23.88
CA SER A 7 -38.65 -28.67 -22.64
C SER A 7 -37.37 -27.88 -22.79
N LYS A 8 -37.48 -26.58 -23.13
CA LYS A 8 -36.35 -25.64 -22.99
C LYS A 8 -36.11 -25.38 -21.49
N LYS A 9 -34.94 -25.83 -20.99
CA LYS A 9 -34.44 -25.42 -19.66
C LYS A 9 -34.24 -23.90 -19.66
N PRO A 10 -34.63 -23.17 -18.59
CA PRO A 10 -34.36 -21.75 -18.50
C PRO A 10 -32.86 -21.52 -18.35
N SER A 11 -32.28 -20.67 -19.19
CA SER A 11 -30.91 -20.20 -19.07
C SER A 11 -30.74 -19.46 -17.74
N ARG A 12 -29.86 -19.97 -16.89
CA ARG A 12 -29.39 -19.23 -15.70
C ARG A 12 -28.77 -17.92 -16.19
N LYS A 13 -29.47 -16.82 -16.00
CA LYS A 13 -28.87 -15.48 -16.09
C LYS A 13 -27.74 -15.43 -15.07
N THR A 14 -26.51 -15.36 -15.56
CA THR A 14 -25.34 -15.05 -14.75
C THR A 14 -25.60 -13.70 -14.07
N ALA A 15 -25.74 -13.72 -12.75
CA ALA A 15 -25.84 -12.52 -11.97
C ALA A 15 -24.64 -11.61 -12.30
N SER A 16 -24.89 -10.34 -12.52
CA SER A 16 -23.88 -9.33 -12.75
C SER A 16 -22.85 -9.41 -11.61
N ARG A 17 -21.57 -9.62 -11.97
CA ARG A 17 -20.47 -9.58 -11.02
C ARG A 17 -20.54 -8.22 -10.32
N HIS A 18 -20.77 -8.24 -9.03
CA HIS A 18 -20.61 -7.07 -8.19
C HIS A 18 -19.14 -6.73 -8.24
N THR A 19 -18.74 -5.74 -9.01
CA THR A 19 -17.40 -5.17 -8.91
C THR A 19 -17.36 -4.52 -7.53
N PRO A 20 -16.52 -4.98 -6.60
CA PRO A 20 -16.41 -4.30 -5.32
C PRO A 20 -16.05 -2.86 -5.62
N THR A 21 -16.78 -1.92 -5.05
CA THR A 21 -16.42 -0.49 -5.11
C THR A 21 -14.97 -0.41 -4.65
N SER A 22 -14.05 -0.06 -5.55
CA SER A 22 -12.63 0.04 -5.20
C SER A 22 -12.51 1.15 -4.15
N LEU A 23 -12.06 0.77 -2.97
CA LEU A 23 -11.75 1.73 -1.91
C LEU A 23 -10.66 2.66 -2.44
N ASP A 24 -10.90 3.96 -2.42
CA ASP A 24 -9.84 4.93 -2.68
C ASP A 24 -8.85 4.89 -1.50
N PRO A 25 -7.60 4.44 -1.70
CA PRO A 25 -6.66 4.30 -0.61
C PRO A 25 -6.00 5.63 -0.19
N SER A 26 -6.31 6.74 -0.82
CA SER A 26 -5.63 8.04 -0.59
C SER A 26 -5.66 8.50 0.85
N PHE A 27 -6.70 8.12 1.63
CA PHE A 27 -6.79 8.41 3.07
C PHE A 27 -5.70 7.72 3.92
N LEU A 28 -4.98 6.73 3.35
CA LEU A 28 -3.86 6.06 4.00
C LEU A 28 -2.52 6.76 3.75
N LEU A 29 -2.46 7.70 2.81
CA LEU A 29 -1.24 8.47 2.60
C LEU A 29 -1.01 9.43 3.78
N PRO A 30 0.23 9.63 4.21
CA PRO A 30 0.56 10.67 5.18
C PRO A 30 0.13 12.04 4.65
N SER A 31 -0.13 12.98 5.54
CA SER A 31 -0.29 14.38 5.16
C SER A 31 0.97 14.87 4.43
N LYS A 32 0.86 15.98 3.70
CA LYS A 32 2.02 16.51 2.99
C LYS A 32 3.15 16.86 3.94
N ASP A 33 2.82 17.44 5.08
CA ASP A 33 3.81 17.85 6.10
C ASP A 33 4.47 16.62 6.75
N ASP A 34 3.69 15.57 7.08
CA ASP A 34 4.25 14.32 7.60
C ASP A 34 5.14 13.63 6.56
N LEU A 35 4.74 13.65 5.29
CA LEU A 35 5.56 13.09 4.20
C LEU A 35 6.88 13.84 4.06
N HIS A 36 6.88 15.17 4.18
CA HIS A 36 8.10 15.97 4.12
C HIS A 36 9.05 15.61 5.27
N LEU A 37 8.54 15.45 6.50
CA LEU A 37 9.36 15.00 7.63
C LEU A 37 9.96 13.61 7.37
N MET A 38 9.17 12.68 6.83
CA MET A 38 9.70 11.37 6.43
C MET A 38 10.79 11.47 5.36
N ILE A 39 10.61 12.34 4.37
CA ILE A 39 11.62 12.58 3.31
C ILE A 39 12.91 13.14 3.90
N GLU A 40 12.82 14.08 4.83
CA GLU A 40 13.99 14.65 5.52
C GLU A 40 14.79 13.56 6.26
N ASP A 41 14.09 12.67 6.98
CA ASP A 41 14.74 11.55 7.67
C ASP A 41 15.42 10.58 6.68
N TRP A 42 14.76 10.23 5.57
CA TRP A 42 15.36 9.34 4.55
C TRP A 42 16.56 9.97 3.85
N VAL A 43 16.49 11.27 3.58
CA VAL A 43 17.61 12.00 2.97
C VAL A 43 18.76 12.15 3.95
N ALA A 44 18.49 12.42 5.22
CA ALA A 44 19.51 12.49 6.24
C ALA A 44 20.27 11.16 6.41
N GLU A 45 19.55 10.01 6.31
CA GLU A 45 20.15 8.67 6.32
C GLU A 45 21.10 8.45 5.14
N ASP A 46 20.69 8.82 3.92
CA ASP A 46 21.42 8.51 2.68
C ASP A 46 22.56 9.51 2.39
N VAL A 47 22.32 10.79 2.62
CA VAL A 47 23.26 11.88 2.25
C VAL A 47 24.25 12.19 3.37
N GLY A 48 23.82 12.10 4.64
CA GLY A 48 24.65 12.46 5.77
C GLY A 48 25.18 13.90 5.67
N LEU A 49 26.51 14.06 5.72
CA LEU A 49 27.14 15.38 5.63
C LEU A 49 27.12 15.98 4.22
N GLN A 50 27.22 15.15 3.18
CA GLN A 50 27.17 15.58 1.77
C GLN A 50 27.20 14.39 0.80
N ASP A 51 26.66 14.59 -0.39
CA ASP A 51 26.88 13.71 -1.55
C ASP A 51 28.27 13.96 -2.13
N LEU A 52 29.24 13.17 -1.66
CA LEU A 52 30.64 13.33 -2.00
C LEU A 52 30.91 13.18 -3.49
N THR A 53 30.35 12.11 -4.09
CA THR A 53 30.55 11.81 -5.52
C THR A 53 29.99 12.92 -6.40
N THR A 54 28.75 13.31 -6.18
CA THR A 54 28.08 14.33 -6.98
C THR A 54 28.79 15.68 -6.84
N ASN A 55 29.25 16.04 -5.62
CA ASN A 55 29.92 17.32 -5.41
C ASN A 55 31.29 17.39 -6.10
N ILE A 56 32.01 16.26 -6.21
CA ILE A 56 33.31 16.17 -6.86
C ILE A 56 33.17 16.12 -8.39
N MET A 57 32.22 15.31 -8.90
CA MET A 57 32.17 14.97 -10.32
C MET A 57 31.28 15.91 -11.15
N ILE A 58 30.26 16.51 -10.58
CA ILE A 58 29.26 17.27 -11.32
C ILE A 58 29.48 18.77 -11.15
N PRO A 59 29.58 19.56 -12.24
CA PRO A 59 29.68 21.01 -12.15
C PRO A 59 28.43 21.61 -11.46
N ALA A 60 28.61 22.61 -10.58
CA ALA A 60 27.53 23.20 -9.78
C ALA A 60 26.35 23.73 -10.61
N LYS A 61 26.61 24.20 -11.85
CA LYS A 61 25.59 24.75 -12.76
C LYS A 61 25.03 23.72 -13.74
N ALA A 62 25.45 22.45 -13.64
CA ALA A 62 24.98 21.38 -14.52
C ALA A 62 23.47 21.18 -14.38
N LYS A 63 22.80 20.99 -15.50
CA LYS A 63 21.39 20.59 -15.54
C LYS A 63 21.29 19.15 -16.06
N ALA A 64 20.27 18.45 -15.63
CA ALA A 64 19.97 17.10 -16.08
C ALA A 64 18.49 16.95 -16.41
N ASP A 65 18.19 15.95 -17.24
CA ASP A 65 16.83 15.54 -17.63
C ASP A 65 16.81 14.00 -17.62
N PHE A 66 16.14 13.43 -16.63
CA PHE A 66 16.11 12.01 -16.40
C PHE A 66 14.74 11.43 -16.76
N LEU A 67 14.76 10.19 -17.25
CA LEU A 67 13.56 9.39 -17.47
C LEU A 67 13.67 8.13 -16.62
N MET A 68 12.79 8.00 -15.62
CA MET A 68 12.69 6.83 -14.78
C MET A 68 11.84 5.77 -15.48
N ASN A 69 12.39 4.57 -15.67
CA ASN A 69 11.71 3.45 -16.32
C ASN A 69 11.70 2.22 -15.42
N THR A 70 10.64 1.41 -15.48
CA THR A 70 10.64 0.12 -14.79
C THR A 70 11.52 -0.91 -15.51
N ARG A 71 12.14 -1.80 -14.74
CA ARG A 71 12.97 -2.92 -15.25
C ARG A 71 12.25 -4.25 -15.25
N GLU A 72 11.06 -4.29 -14.66
CA GLU A 72 10.23 -5.49 -14.50
C GLU A 72 8.77 -5.15 -14.72
N ASP A 73 7.91 -6.17 -14.83
CA ASP A 73 6.47 -6.02 -14.78
C ASP A 73 6.05 -5.81 -13.32
N ILE A 74 5.51 -4.63 -12.99
CA ILE A 74 5.18 -4.24 -11.61
C ILE A 74 3.85 -3.49 -11.52
N VAL A 75 3.17 -3.61 -10.42
CA VAL A 75 2.05 -2.73 -10.06
C VAL A 75 2.60 -1.45 -9.47
N ILE A 76 2.29 -0.32 -10.09
CA ILE A 76 2.76 0.98 -9.61
C ILE A 76 2.03 1.35 -8.33
N SER A 77 2.81 1.78 -7.33
CA SER A 77 2.31 2.32 -6.07
C SER A 77 3.29 3.34 -5.51
N GLY A 78 2.80 4.52 -5.11
CA GLY A 78 3.62 5.58 -4.54
C GLY A 78 4.36 6.44 -5.56
N ILE A 79 3.87 6.53 -6.80
CA ILE A 79 4.54 7.35 -7.82
C ILE A 79 4.60 8.84 -7.43
N GLU A 80 3.56 9.38 -6.81
CA GLU A 80 3.56 10.76 -6.32
C GLU A 80 4.41 10.94 -5.06
N VAL A 81 4.50 9.92 -4.20
CA VAL A 81 5.42 9.92 -3.05
C VAL A 81 6.87 10.02 -3.54
N ALA A 82 7.25 9.20 -4.52
CA ALA A 82 8.57 9.24 -5.14
C ALA A 82 8.85 10.58 -5.86
N ALA A 83 7.84 11.15 -6.50
CA ALA A 83 7.92 12.46 -7.15
C ALA A 83 8.14 13.59 -6.12
N GLU A 84 7.49 13.47 -4.95
CA GLU A 84 7.61 14.47 -3.89
C GLU A 84 9.01 14.49 -3.28
N VAL A 85 9.74 13.38 -3.26
CA VAL A 85 11.17 13.37 -2.88
C VAL A 85 11.97 14.33 -3.75
N PHE A 86 11.80 14.29 -5.07
CA PHE A 86 12.48 15.24 -5.96
C PHE A 86 12.04 16.68 -5.75
N ARG A 87 10.74 16.93 -5.58
CA ARG A 87 10.20 18.29 -5.39
C ARG A 87 10.67 18.91 -4.08
N HIS A 88 10.76 18.09 -3.03
CA HIS A 88 11.19 18.55 -1.71
C HIS A 88 12.69 18.89 -1.68
N ILE A 89 13.54 18.01 -2.23
CA ILE A 89 15.00 18.20 -2.23
C ILE A 89 15.43 19.24 -3.25
N VAL A 90 14.73 19.32 -4.38
CA VAL A 90 15.07 20.20 -5.52
C VAL A 90 13.84 20.99 -5.94
N PRO A 91 13.48 22.08 -5.23
CA PRO A 91 12.27 22.86 -5.50
C PRO A 91 12.17 23.39 -6.94
N GLU A 92 13.32 23.61 -7.61
CA GLU A 92 13.37 24.07 -9.01
C GLU A 92 13.17 22.93 -10.03
N ALA A 93 13.11 21.67 -9.58
CA ALA A 93 12.92 20.53 -10.47
C ALA A 93 11.53 20.53 -11.10
N LYS A 94 11.49 20.25 -12.39
CA LYS A 94 10.26 19.95 -13.12
C LYS A 94 10.03 18.45 -13.08
N VAL A 95 9.10 18.01 -12.22
CA VAL A 95 8.78 16.59 -12.03
C VAL A 95 7.42 16.30 -12.65
N LYS A 96 7.37 15.37 -13.62
CA LYS A 96 6.16 14.93 -14.29
C LYS A 96 6.01 13.42 -14.15
N THR A 97 5.00 12.96 -13.43
CA THR A 97 4.58 11.56 -13.39
C THR A 97 3.87 11.20 -14.71
N LEU A 98 4.19 10.05 -15.27
CA LEU A 98 3.70 9.57 -16.58
C LEU A 98 2.71 8.41 -16.44
N ILE A 99 2.56 7.88 -15.26
CA ILE A 99 1.73 6.72 -14.92
C ILE A 99 1.01 6.99 -13.59
N LYS A 100 -0.04 6.24 -13.31
CA LYS A 100 -0.80 6.33 -12.05
C LYS A 100 -0.61 5.07 -11.22
N ASP A 101 -0.81 5.19 -9.92
CA ASP A 101 -0.87 4.05 -9.02
C ASP A 101 -1.99 3.08 -9.41
N GLY A 102 -1.79 1.79 -9.13
CA GLY A 102 -2.71 0.71 -9.49
C GLY A 102 -2.53 0.14 -10.91
N VAL A 103 -1.79 0.80 -11.78
CA VAL A 103 -1.51 0.31 -13.13
C VAL A 103 -0.44 -0.78 -13.10
N LEU A 104 -0.67 -1.90 -13.79
CA LEU A 104 0.35 -2.90 -14.07
C LEU A 104 1.24 -2.41 -15.21
N ALA A 105 2.38 -1.87 -14.87
CA ALA A 105 3.38 -1.39 -15.82
C ALA A 105 4.23 -2.57 -16.33
N LYS A 106 4.41 -2.62 -17.65
CA LYS A 106 5.30 -3.60 -18.29
C LYS A 106 6.75 -3.13 -18.23
N LYS A 107 7.69 -4.06 -18.24
CA LYS A 107 9.12 -3.76 -18.34
C LYS A 107 9.41 -2.70 -19.42
N GLY A 108 10.17 -1.67 -19.06
CA GLY A 108 10.52 -0.57 -19.95
C GLY A 108 9.52 0.59 -19.97
N THR A 109 8.39 0.48 -19.26
CA THR A 109 7.42 1.60 -19.15
C THR A 109 8.07 2.79 -18.47
N SER A 110 7.90 3.98 -19.06
CA SER A 110 8.35 5.23 -18.46
C SER A 110 7.40 5.67 -17.34
N LEU A 111 7.96 5.89 -16.16
CA LEU A 111 7.20 6.19 -14.93
C LEU A 111 7.16 7.68 -14.62
N MET A 112 8.30 8.36 -14.77
CA MET A 112 8.46 9.76 -14.39
C MET A 112 9.55 10.43 -15.21
N ARG A 113 9.37 11.71 -15.59
CA ARG A 113 10.42 12.57 -16.14
C ARG A 113 10.76 13.66 -15.16
N ILE A 114 12.06 13.86 -14.91
CA ILE A 114 12.58 14.79 -13.93
C ILE A 114 13.67 15.65 -14.57
N ALA A 115 13.51 16.97 -14.58
CA ALA A 115 14.49 17.89 -15.15
C ALA A 115 14.79 19.04 -14.18
N GLY A 116 16.08 19.39 -14.02
CA GLY A 116 16.47 20.46 -13.11
C GLY A 116 17.98 20.51 -12.83
N PRO A 117 18.38 21.09 -11.68
CA PRO A 117 19.78 21.13 -11.22
C PRO A 117 20.34 19.71 -11.05
N GLY A 118 21.38 19.37 -11.84
CA GLY A 118 21.89 18.00 -11.92
C GLY A 118 22.37 17.41 -10.61
N ARG A 119 23.04 18.22 -9.77
CA ARG A 119 23.52 17.76 -8.45
C ARG A 119 22.35 17.33 -7.57
N GLY A 120 21.35 18.19 -7.40
CA GLY A 120 20.19 17.90 -6.55
C GLY A 120 19.39 16.68 -7.04
N LEU A 121 19.25 16.54 -8.37
CA LEU A 121 18.54 15.39 -8.95
C LEU A 121 19.27 14.07 -8.66
N LEU A 122 20.60 14.03 -8.76
CA LEU A 122 21.39 12.84 -8.46
C LEU A 122 21.34 12.49 -6.97
N THR A 123 21.39 13.49 -6.10
CA THR A 123 21.27 13.30 -4.64
C THR A 123 19.89 12.75 -4.25
N ALA A 124 18.81 13.19 -4.91
CA ALA A 124 17.44 12.76 -4.62
C ALA A 124 17.11 11.37 -5.20
N GLU A 125 17.82 10.93 -6.22
CA GLU A 125 17.48 9.76 -7.04
C GLU A 125 17.32 8.50 -6.21
N ARG A 126 18.30 8.17 -5.38
CA ARG A 126 18.34 6.90 -4.63
C ARG A 126 17.19 6.81 -3.64
N THR A 127 16.95 7.85 -2.87
CA THR A 127 15.84 7.93 -1.91
C THR A 127 14.49 7.77 -2.61
N SER A 128 14.28 8.48 -3.73
CA SER A 128 13.06 8.35 -4.55
C SER A 128 12.87 6.93 -5.09
N LEU A 129 13.92 6.31 -5.62
CA LEU A 129 13.86 4.92 -6.10
C LEU A 129 13.58 3.92 -4.99
N ASN A 130 14.20 4.07 -3.83
CA ASN A 130 14.03 3.15 -2.72
C ASN A 130 12.57 3.11 -2.23
N VAL A 131 11.95 4.27 -2.03
CA VAL A 131 10.55 4.32 -1.58
C VAL A 131 9.60 3.80 -2.66
N LEU A 132 9.82 4.15 -3.93
CA LEU A 132 9.01 3.65 -5.04
C LEU A 132 9.09 2.13 -5.18
N GLN A 133 10.29 1.57 -5.13
CA GLN A 133 10.52 0.11 -5.21
C GLN A 133 9.87 -0.63 -4.04
N PHE A 134 9.98 -0.11 -2.82
CA PHE A 134 9.34 -0.66 -1.64
C PHE A 134 7.81 -0.70 -1.81
N MET A 135 7.20 0.41 -2.21
CA MET A 135 5.76 0.52 -2.39
C MET A 135 5.24 -0.34 -3.55
N CYS A 136 5.93 -0.33 -4.69
CA CYS A 136 5.58 -1.16 -5.85
C CYS A 136 5.74 -2.65 -5.56
N GLY A 137 6.77 -3.05 -4.79
CA GLY A 137 6.97 -4.44 -4.38
C GLY A 137 5.80 -4.98 -3.58
N ILE A 138 5.31 -4.21 -2.60
CA ILE A 138 4.12 -4.57 -1.81
C ILE A 138 2.89 -4.69 -2.72
N ALA A 139 2.61 -3.67 -3.53
CA ALA A 139 1.43 -3.66 -4.40
C ALA A 139 1.44 -4.81 -5.42
N THR A 140 2.61 -5.15 -5.97
CA THR A 140 2.78 -6.23 -6.93
C THR A 140 2.50 -7.59 -6.29
N LEU A 141 3.10 -7.85 -5.11
CA LEU A 141 2.87 -9.10 -4.38
C LEU A 141 1.40 -9.23 -3.95
N VAL A 142 0.81 -8.17 -3.42
CA VAL A 142 -0.60 -8.18 -3.01
C VAL A 142 -1.52 -8.44 -4.21
N ARG A 143 -1.25 -7.83 -5.38
CA ARG A 143 -2.01 -8.08 -6.61
C ARG A 143 -1.96 -9.55 -7.03
N GLU A 144 -0.82 -10.18 -6.86
CA GLU A 144 -0.66 -11.61 -7.16
C GLU A 144 -1.57 -12.46 -6.24
N TYR A 145 -1.60 -12.17 -4.93
CA TYR A 145 -2.49 -12.87 -3.99
C TYR A 145 -3.97 -12.56 -4.26
N ALA A 146 -4.32 -11.30 -4.47
CA ALA A 146 -5.69 -10.89 -4.75
C ALA A 146 -6.24 -11.57 -6.00
N SER A 147 -5.43 -11.72 -7.05
CA SER A 147 -5.84 -12.39 -8.29
C SER A 147 -6.17 -13.88 -8.12
N LYS A 148 -5.63 -14.53 -7.10
CA LYS A 148 -5.91 -15.96 -6.82
C LYS A 148 -7.29 -16.19 -6.19
N ILE A 149 -7.89 -15.17 -5.63
CA ILE A 149 -9.21 -15.23 -4.96
C ILE A 149 -10.30 -14.41 -5.65
N ASP A 150 -10.01 -13.77 -6.78
CA ASP A 150 -10.93 -12.87 -7.49
C ASP A 150 -12.20 -13.57 -8.01
N HIS A 151 -12.16 -14.90 -8.12
CA HIS A 151 -13.28 -15.77 -8.49
C HIS A 151 -14.20 -16.11 -7.30
N THR A 152 -13.90 -15.66 -6.09
CA THR A 152 -14.62 -15.92 -4.84
C THR A 152 -15.20 -14.64 -4.25
N GLU A 153 -15.96 -14.75 -3.17
CA GLU A 153 -16.40 -13.61 -2.33
C GLU A 153 -15.38 -13.26 -1.23
N ALA A 154 -14.29 -14.01 -1.10
CA ALA A 154 -13.24 -13.75 -0.13
C ALA A 154 -12.55 -12.42 -0.41
N GLN A 155 -12.13 -11.76 0.66
CA GLN A 155 -11.41 -10.47 0.59
C GLN A 155 -10.05 -10.63 1.25
N LEU A 156 -9.02 -10.22 0.55
CA LEU A 156 -7.68 -10.13 1.11
C LEU A 156 -7.63 -8.93 2.06
N ILE A 157 -7.14 -9.14 3.28
CA ILE A 157 -6.94 -8.08 4.28
C ILE A 157 -5.46 -7.99 4.67
N ASP A 158 -5.02 -6.80 5.03
CA ASP A 158 -3.65 -6.58 5.51
C ASP A 158 -3.49 -6.85 7.03
N THR A 159 -2.32 -6.62 7.54
CA THR A 159 -1.98 -6.75 8.96
C THR A 159 -1.19 -5.54 9.46
N ARG A 160 -0.82 -5.56 10.76
CA ARG A 160 0.13 -4.60 11.35
C ARG A 160 1.59 -5.06 11.31
N LYS A 161 1.88 -6.16 10.61
CA LYS A 161 3.26 -6.66 10.44
C LYS A 161 3.96 -5.87 9.35
N THR A 162 4.29 -4.62 9.65
CA THR A 162 4.92 -3.65 8.74
C THR A 162 6.29 -3.23 9.24
N VAL A 163 7.14 -2.75 8.35
CA VAL A 163 8.41 -2.11 8.72
C VAL A 163 8.10 -0.87 9.57
N PRO A 164 8.76 -0.69 10.74
CA PRO A 164 8.61 0.52 11.55
C PRO A 164 8.83 1.79 10.73
N GLY A 165 8.01 2.80 10.96
CA GLY A 165 8.02 4.05 10.19
C GLY A 165 7.29 4.00 8.85
N MET A 166 7.13 2.80 8.23
CA MET A 166 6.59 2.64 6.87
C MET A 166 5.13 2.16 6.82
N ARG A 167 4.41 2.14 7.96
CA ARG A 167 3.09 1.49 8.04
C ARG A 167 2.06 2.08 7.08
N MET A 168 1.91 3.39 7.05
CA MET A 168 0.89 4.03 6.23
C MET A 168 1.15 3.79 4.74
N LEU A 169 2.41 3.92 4.29
CA LEU A 169 2.82 3.63 2.91
C LEU A 169 2.64 2.15 2.57
N SER A 170 2.94 1.25 3.52
CA SER A 170 2.73 -0.20 3.33
C SER A 170 1.25 -0.55 3.16
N LYS A 171 0.38 0.02 4.00
CA LYS A 171 -1.08 -0.20 3.93
C LYS A 171 -1.68 0.42 2.67
N TYR A 172 -1.25 1.63 2.30
CA TYR A 172 -1.61 2.25 1.03
C TYR A 172 -1.29 1.31 -0.14
N SER A 173 -0.04 0.83 -0.20
CA SER A 173 0.42 -0.05 -1.28
C SER A 173 -0.31 -1.39 -1.31
N ALA A 174 -0.63 -1.95 -0.14
CA ALA A 174 -1.46 -3.15 -0.06
C ALA A 174 -2.86 -2.92 -0.64
N CYS A 175 -3.49 -1.77 -0.34
CA CYS A 175 -4.78 -1.39 -0.92
C CYS A 175 -4.70 -1.19 -2.44
N VAL A 176 -3.67 -0.53 -2.95
CA VAL A 176 -3.40 -0.38 -4.38
C VAL A 176 -3.27 -1.75 -5.06
N GLY A 177 -2.66 -2.72 -4.37
CA GLY A 177 -2.54 -4.11 -4.82
C GLY A 177 -3.86 -4.87 -4.85
N GLY A 178 -4.89 -4.43 -4.13
CA GLY A 178 -6.22 -5.08 -4.08
C GLY A 178 -6.60 -5.65 -2.70
N CYS A 179 -5.86 -5.29 -1.64
CA CYS A 179 -6.15 -5.66 -0.27
C CYS A 179 -7.13 -4.65 0.38
N ARG A 180 -7.92 -5.09 1.36
CA ARG A 180 -8.66 -4.17 2.23
C ARG A 180 -7.87 -3.91 3.51
N PRO A 181 -7.83 -2.65 4.00
CA PRO A 181 -7.10 -2.35 5.22
C PRO A 181 -7.82 -2.94 6.43
N HIS A 182 -7.08 -3.65 7.25
CA HIS A 182 -7.44 -3.95 8.63
C HIS A 182 -7.08 -2.74 9.52
N ARG A 183 -7.25 -2.84 10.85
CA ARG A 183 -6.92 -1.74 11.77
C ARG A 183 -5.53 -1.16 11.52
N LEU A 184 -5.45 0.17 11.59
CA LEU A 184 -4.22 0.92 11.31
C LEU A 184 -3.23 0.86 12.47
N GLY A 185 -3.76 0.82 13.69
CA GLY A 185 -2.97 0.83 14.91
C GLY A 185 -3.57 -0.04 16.01
N LEU A 186 -3.28 0.34 17.25
CA LEU A 186 -3.92 -0.24 18.45
C LEU A 186 -5.14 0.58 18.90
N HIS A 187 -5.37 1.73 18.28
CA HIS A 187 -6.34 2.75 18.67
C HIS A 187 -7.67 2.67 17.91
N ASP A 188 -7.73 1.97 16.79
CA ASP A 188 -8.88 1.99 15.87
C ASP A 188 -9.65 0.66 15.78
N GLY A 189 -9.28 -0.33 16.60
CA GLY A 189 -10.00 -1.59 16.72
C GLY A 189 -9.46 -2.46 17.85
N VAL A 190 -10.38 -3.09 18.61
CA VAL A 190 -10.02 -4.07 19.62
C VAL A 190 -9.78 -5.40 18.95
N MET A 191 -8.64 -6.04 19.21
CA MET A 191 -8.31 -7.39 18.78
C MET A 191 -7.77 -8.18 19.99
N ILE A 192 -8.57 -9.09 20.47
CA ILE A 192 -8.22 -9.98 21.57
C ILE A 192 -7.46 -11.16 20.96
N LYS A 193 -6.27 -11.44 21.47
CA LYS A 193 -5.36 -12.48 21.01
C LYS A 193 -5.05 -13.48 22.12
N ASP A 194 -4.39 -14.57 21.73
CA ASP A 194 -3.89 -15.63 22.62
C ASP A 194 -3.24 -15.08 23.91
N ASN A 195 -2.30 -14.17 23.78
CA ASN A 195 -1.64 -13.53 24.91
C ASN A 195 -2.59 -12.72 25.81
N HIS A 196 -3.59 -12.05 25.23
CA HIS A 196 -4.61 -11.35 26.01
C HIS A 196 -5.47 -12.33 26.79
N ILE A 197 -5.85 -13.45 26.15
CA ILE A 197 -6.66 -14.51 26.77
C ILE A 197 -5.86 -15.18 27.89
N ALA A 198 -4.58 -15.49 27.66
CA ALA A 198 -3.71 -16.12 28.65
C ALA A 198 -3.57 -15.28 29.93
N VAL A 199 -3.39 -13.94 29.77
CA VAL A 199 -3.28 -13.03 30.93
C VAL A 199 -4.63 -12.79 31.60
N HIS A 200 -5.72 -12.68 30.84
CA HIS A 200 -7.07 -12.45 31.38
C HIS A 200 -7.71 -13.70 31.96
N GLY A 201 -7.38 -14.89 31.47
CA GLY A 201 -7.83 -16.20 31.95
C GLY A 201 -9.13 -16.72 31.35
N SER A 202 -9.88 -15.93 30.52
CA SER A 202 -11.13 -16.39 29.89
C SER A 202 -11.51 -15.52 28.70
N ILE A 203 -11.90 -16.14 27.59
CA ILE A 203 -12.44 -15.47 26.40
C ILE A 203 -13.74 -14.76 26.75
N THR A 204 -14.69 -15.43 27.37
CA THR A 204 -16.00 -14.89 27.75
C THR A 204 -15.86 -13.59 28.57
N LYS A 205 -15.01 -13.61 29.59
CA LYS A 205 -14.78 -12.44 30.45
C LYS A 205 -14.06 -11.31 29.68
N ALA A 206 -13.06 -11.65 28.86
CA ALA A 206 -12.33 -10.68 28.05
C ALA A 206 -13.25 -9.98 27.06
N VAL A 207 -14.14 -10.70 26.38
CA VAL A 207 -15.13 -10.12 25.46
C VAL A 207 -16.15 -9.26 26.20
N ALA A 208 -16.66 -9.72 27.34
CA ALA A 208 -17.60 -8.95 28.17
C ALA A 208 -16.97 -7.63 28.63
N GLN A 209 -15.73 -7.66 29.09
CA GLN A 209 -15.00 -6.45 29.51
C GLN A 209 -14.73 -5.53 28.31
N ALA A 210 -14.30 -6.08 27.18
CA ALA A 210 -14.09 -5.30 25.96
C ALA A 210 -15.38 -4.58 25.55
N ARG A 211 -16.52 -5.28 25.50
CA ARG A 211 -17.83 -4.68 25.17
C ARG A 211 -18.23 -3.56 26.13
N ALA A 212 -17.95 -3.72 27.42
CA ALA A 212 -18.29 -2.72 28.43
C ALA A 212 -17.46 -1.43 28.35
N LEU A 213 -16.20 -1.54 27.88
CA LEU A 213 -15.23 -0.41 27.93
C LEU A 213 -14.89 0.17 26.54
N THR A 214 -15.24 -0.52 25.47
CA THR A 214 -14.91 -0.07 24.10
C THR A 214 -15.89 1.03 23.63
N PRO A 215 -15.41 2.08 22.96
CA PRO A 215 -16.28 3.08 22.34
C PRO A 215 -17.28 2.44 21.37
N THR A 216 -18.50 2.99 21.29
CA THR A 216 -19.66 2.39 20.59
C THR A 216 -19.39 1.99 19.15
N LEU A 217 -18.58 2.75 18.41
CA LEU A 217 -18.31 2.49 16.98
C LEU A 217 -17.07 1.62 16.75
N THR A 218 -16.39 1.15 17.80
CA THR A 218 -15.19 0.34 17.67
C THR A 218 -15.54 -1.14 17.57
N LYS A 219 -15.03 -1.82 16.56
CA LYS A 219 -15.20 -3.28 16.41
C LYS A 219 -14.33 -4.03 17.39
N ILE A 220 -14.84 -5.20 17.82
CA ILE A 220 -14.12 -6.17 18.65
C ILE A 220 -13.95 -7.43 17.82
N GLU A 221 -12.71 -7.90 17.68
CA GLU A 221 -12.31 -9.13 17.02
C GLU A 221 -11.58 -10.01 18.01
N VAL A 222 -11.81 -11.32 17.93
CA VAL A 222 -11.15 -12.33 18.78
C VAL A 222 -10.44 -13.33 17.89
N GLU A 223 -9.14 -13.51 18.10
CA GLU A 223 -8.34 -14.56 17.47
C GLU A 223 -8.53 -15.87 18.26
N CYS A 224 -9.01 -16.93 17.59
CA CYS A 224 -9.31 -18.22 18.19
C CYS A 224 -8.51 -19.32 17.50
N ASP A 225 -7.85 -20.19 18.30
CA ASP A 225 -7.06 -21.33 17.81
C ASP A 225 -7.89 -22.59 17.63
N THR A 226 -9.06 -22.67 18.26
CA THR A 226 -9.91 -23.86 18.26
C THR A 226 -11.38 -23.51 18.04
N LEU A 227 -12.15 -24.45 17.46
CA LEU A 227 -13.59 -24.29 17.29
C LEU A 227 -14.32 -24.11 18.66
N LYS A 228 -13.83 -24.72 19.72
CA LYS A 228 -14.37 -24.52 21.07
C LYS A 228 -14.25 -23.05 21.53
N GLN A 229 -13.15 -22.40 21.22
CA GLN A 229 -12.97 -20.97 21.50
C GLN A 229 -13.90 -20.09 20.68
N VAL A 230 -14.26 -20.51 19.45
CA VAL A 230 -15.24 -19.80 18.61
C VAL A 230 -16.66 -19.95 19.17
N GLU A 231 -17.00 -21.12 19.75
CA GLU A 231 -18.30 -21.37 20.35
C GLU A 231 -18.46 -20.66 21.71
N GLU A 232 -17.38 -20.47 22.47
CA GLU A 232 -17.36 -19.71 23.73
C GLU A 232 -17.63 -18.22 23.49
#